data_935dc3349e52ef05d3c7226d4e4b79ca
#
_entry.id   935dc3349e52ef05d3c7226d4e4b79ca
#
_cell.length_a   1.000
_cell.length_b   1.000
_cell.length_c   1.000
_cell.angle_alpha   90.00
_cell.angle_beta   90.00
_cell.angle_gamma   90.00
#
_symmetry.space_group_name_H-M   'P 1'
#
loop_
_entity.id
_entity.type
_entity.pdbx_description
1 polymer ?
#
loop_
_entity_poly.entity_id
_entity_poly.type
_entity_poly.pdbx_seq_one_letter_code
_entity_poly.pdbx_strand_id
1 'polypeptide(L)'
;MSEPDFLLDTRVSYDALADDYVAFARDELAHKPLDRGMLAGFADLVRAGGGGPVAEIGCGTGRVTAHLAGLGLSVFGVDLSPGMLAVARREYPELRFDEGSMLALDMPDDSLAGIVAWYSTIHIPLGQLPQVFVEFHRVLVPGGHLLTAFQVGDEPLRLEEAFGRRISLDFHRRQPDQLAALLDGAGLPVRARLVREPDTGRFAERTPQAFLMARKPAGDSPS
;
A
#
# COMPACT_ATOMS: atom_id res chain seq x y z
N MET A 1 8.42 20.50 12.56
CA MET A 1 6.99 20.20 12.86
C MET A 1 6.97 18.86 13.57
N SER A 2 6.16 18.68 14.61
CA SER A 2 5.99 17.37 15.25
C SER A 2 5.27 16.42 14.31
N GLU A 3 5.62 15.12 14.40
CA GLU A 3 4.89 14.05 13.69
C GLU A 3 3.41 14.07 14.12
N PRO A 4 2.45 13.93 13.18
CA PRO A 4 1.03 13.84 13.53
C PRO A 4 0.73 12.65 14.45
N ASP A 5 -0.15 12.84 15.45
CA ASP A 5 -0.46 11.82 16.47
C ASP A 5 -0.91 10.48 15.86
N PHE A 6 -1.69 10.49 14.77
CA PHE A 6 -2.13 9.26 14.12
C PHE A 6 -1.00 8.43 13.51
N LEU A 7 0.09 9.08 13.05
CA LEU A 7 1.28 8.36 12.56
C LEU A 7 2.04 7.72 13.71
N LEU A 8 2.18 8.45 14.82
CA LEU A 8 2.81 7.93 16.04
C LEU A 8 2.03 6.71 16.56
N ASP A 9 0.71 6.83 16.68
CA ASP A 9 -0.16 5.74 17.13
C ASP A 9 -0.05 4.51 16.21
N THR A 10 -0.05 4.73 14.89
CA THR A 10 0.10 3.67 13.89
C THR A 10 1.46 2.98 14.03
N ARG A 11 2.54 3.75 14.10
CA ARG A 11 3.91 3.23 14.25
C ARG A 11 4.06 2.39 15.52
N VAL A 12 3.70 2.97 16.68
CA VAL A 12 3.83 2.29 17.98
C VAL A 12 3.00 1.00 18.01
N SER A 13 1.80 1.03 17.42
CA SER A 13 0.93 -0.15 17.36
C SER A 13 1.55 -1.25 16.50
N TYR A 14 2.04 -0.94 15.31
CA TYR A 14 2.66 -1.94 14.44
C TYR A 14 4.01 -2.41 14.96
N ASP A 15 4.80 -1.57 15.62
CA ASP A 15 6.03 -2.01 16.32
C ASP A 15 5.70 -3.07 17.38
N ALA A 16 4.62 -2.88 18.14
CA ALA A 16 4.20 -3.83 19.15
C ALA A 16 3.68 -5.16 18.56
N LEU A 17 3.14 -5.15 17.33
CA LEU A 17 2.51 -6.32 16.70
C LEU A 17 3.44 -7.08 15.73
N ALA A 18 4.62 -6.58 15.42
CA ALA A 18 5.42 -7.01 14.28
C ALA A 18 5.65 -8.53 14.21
N ASP A 19 6.08 -9.16 15.30
CA ASP A 19 6.35 -10.61 15.32
C ASP A 19 5.06 -11.46 15.25
N ASP A 20 3.99 -11.02 15.93
CA ASP A 20 2.70 -11.73 15.92
C ASP A 20 2.03 -11.63 14.54
N TYR A 21 2.17 -10.48 13.88
CA TYR A 21 1.60 -10.22 12.57
C TYR A 21 2.20 -11.12 11.47
N VAL A 22 3.49 -11.44 11.54
CA VAL A 22 4.13 -12.38 10.59
C VAL A 22 3.44 -13.72 10.55
N ALA A 23 3.23 -14.33 11.72
CA ALA A 23 2.59 -15.63 11.81
C ALA A 23 1.15 -15.62 11.26
N PHE A 24 0.43 -14.51 11.49
CA PHE A 24 -0.93 -14.32 10.98
C PHE A 24 -0.97 -14.14 9.47
N ALA A 25 -0.12 -13.29 8.91
CA ALA A 25 -0.23 -12.83 7.51
C ALA A 25 0.58 -13.67 6.49
N ARG A 26 1.47 -14.57 6.96
CA ARG A 26 2.42 -15.31 6.11
C ARG A 26 1.78 -15.94 4.87
N ASP A 27 0.68 -16.65 5.03
CA ASP A 27 0.04 -17.43 3.96
C ASP A 27 -1.15 -16.72 3.32
N GLU A 28 -1.47 -15.47 3.73
CA GLU A 28 -2.71 -14.81 3.31
C GLU A 28 -2.83 -14.72 1.79
N LEU A 29 -1.81 -14.23 1.09
CA LEU A 29 -1.84 -14.11 -0.37
C LEU A 29 -2.04 -15.45 -1.10
N ALA A 30 -1.56 -16.57 -0.53
CA ALA A 30 -1.77 -17.89 -1.13
C ALA A 30 -3.26 -18.25 -1.23
N HIS A 31 -4.08 -17.74 -0.31
CA HIS A 31 -5.53 -17.98 -0.24
C HIS A 31 -6.36 -16.89 -0.94
N LYS A 32 -5.74 -15.88 -1.52
CA LYS A 32 -6.39 -14.71 -2.14
C LYS A 32 -6.10 -14.63 -3.64
N PRO A 33 -6.74 -15.46 -4.49
CA PRO A 33 -6.41 -15.53 -5.93
C PRO A 33 -6.69 -14.22 -6.68
N LEU A 34 -7.75 -13.48 -6.34
CA LEU A 34 -8.06 -12.20 -6.98
C LEU A 34 -7.05 -11.12 -6.59
N ASP A 35 -6.59 -11.13 -5.33
CA ASP A 35 -5.56 -10.23 -4.84
C ASP A 35 -4.24 -10.46 -5.61
N ARG A 36 -3.82 -11.74 -5.76
CA ARG A 36 -2.66 -12.10 -6.59
C ARG A 36 -2.84 -11.68 -8.05
N GLY A 37 -4.06 -11.82 -8.59
CA GLY A 37 -4.39 -11.38 -9.96
C GLY A 37 -4.19 -9.86 -10.15
N MET A 38 -4.57 -9.05 -9.15
CA MET A 38 -4.35 -7.60 -9.19
C MET A 38 -2.87 -7.24 -9.12
N LEU A 39 -2.10 -7.91 -8.26
CA LEU A 39 -0.65 -7.72 -8.17
C LEU A 39 0.07 -8.17 -9.45
N ALA A 40 -0.34 -9.29 -10.05
CA ALA A 40 0.21 -9.77 -11.32
C ALA A 40 -0.11 -8.81 -12.48
N GLY A 41 -1.36 -8.33 -12.59
CA GLY A 41 -1.75 -7.34 -13.60
C GLY A 41 -0.98 -6.02 -13.45
N PHE A 42 -0.75 -5.57 -12.21
CA PHE A 42 0.11 -4.41 -11.95
C PHE A 42 1.55 -4.67 -12.44
N ALA A 43 2.12 -5.84 -12.11
CA ALA A 43 3.47 -6.18 -12.55
C ALA A 43 3.60 -6.21 -14.08
N ASP A 44 2.58 -6.73 -14.78
CA ASP A 44 2.54 -6.73 -16.25
C ASP A 44 2.48 -5.32 -16.83
N LEU A 45 1.69 -4.42 -16.24
CA LEU A 45 1.60 -3.03 -16.68
C LEU A 45 2.92 -2.26 -16.49
N VAL A 46 3.60 -2.45 -15.34
CA VAL A 46 4.91 -1.84 -15.10
C VAL A 46 5.93 -2.33 -16.13
N ARG A 47 5.99 -3.66 -16.41
CA ARG A 47 6.90 -4.21 -17.41
C ARG A 47 6.59 -3.71 -18.82
N ALA A 48 5.31 -3.65 -19.19
CA ALA A 48 4.88 -3.14 -20.50
C ALA A 48 5.19 -1.64 -20.67
N GLY A 49 5.26 -0.88 -19.57
CA GLY A 49 5.66 0.52 -19.54
C GLY A 49 7.18 0.77 -19.64
N GLY A 50 7.99 -0.28 -19.82
CA GLY A 50 9.46 -0.20 -19.86
C GLY A 50 10.16 -0.63 -18.58
N GLY A 51 9.42 -1.00 -17.55
CA GLY A 51 9.97 -1.40 -16.25
C GLY A 51 10.51 -0.22 -15.43
N GLY A 52 11.30 -0.53 -14.40
CA GLY A 52 11.93 0.44 -13.52
C GLY A 52 11.65 0.14 -12.04
N PRO A 53 12.14 0.99 -11.12
CA PRO A 53 11.96 0.79 -9.69
C PRO A 53 10.48 0.86 -9.27
N VAL A 54 10.09 -0.04 -8.37
CA VAL A 54 8.77 -0.09 -7.76
C VAL A 54 8.92 0.03 -6.25
N ALA A 55 8.07 0.80 -5.59
CA ALA A 55 8.01 0.86 -4.14
C ALA A 55 6.67 0.30 -3.62
N GLU A 56 6.74 -0.59 -2.64
CA GLU A 56 5.58 -0.88 -1.79
C GLU A 56 5.60 0.08 -0.60
N ILE A 57 4.58 0.94 -0.49
CA ILE A 57 4.48 1.95 0.56
C ILE A 57 3.53 1.48 1.67
N GLY A 58 4.06 1.33 2.87
CA GLY A 58 3.44 0.62 3.98
C GLY A 58 3.60 -0.89 3.80
N CYS A 59 4.85 -1.34 3.61
CA CYS A 59 5.16 -2.73 3.25
C CYS A 59 5.01 -3.72 4.41
N GLY A 60 4.92 -3.20 5.66
CA GLY A 60 4.85 -4.03 6.86
C GLY A 60 5.98 -5.04 6.91
N THR A 61 5.65 -6.32 7.03
CA THR A 61 6.59 -7.43 7.10
C THR A 61 7.20 -7.86 5.75
N GLY A 62 6.96 -7.11 4.67
CA GLY A 62 7.58 -7.32 3.36
C GLY A 62 6.98 -8.44 2.49
N ARG A 63 5.87 -9.06 2.89
CA ARG A 63 5.29 -10.22 2.17
C ARG A 63 4.81 -9.88 0.74
N VAL A 64 4.24 -8.68 0.54
CA VAL A 64 3.79 -8.24 -0.79
C VAL A 64 4.99 -7.75 -1.60
N THR A 65 5.97 -7.09 -0.97
CA THR A 65 7.26 -6.76 -1.61
C THR A 65 7.92 -8.02 -2.18
N ALA A 66 8.02 -9.10 -1.38
CA ALA A 66 8.58 -10.36 -1.82
C ALA A 66 7.76 -11.03 -2.94
N HIS A 67 6.43 -10.94 -2.87
CA HIS A 67 5.57 -11.44 -3.95
C HIS A 67 5.81 -10.68 -5.26
N LEU A 68 5.91 -9.36 -5.23
CA LEU A 68 6.19 -8.51 -6.40
C LEU A 68 7.60 -8.78 -6.97
N ALA A 69 8.59 -9.01 -6.10
CA ALA A 69 9.94 -9.44 -6.53
C ALA A 69 9.88 -10.80 -7.25
N GLY A 70 9.09 -11.74 -6.71
CA GLY A 70 8.83 -13.04 -7.35
C GLY A 70 8.12 -12.95 -8.70
N LEU A 71 7.37 -11.87 -8.96
CA LEU A 71 6.80 -11.53 -10.26
C LEU A 71 7.81 -10.84 -11.20
N GLY A 72 9.07 -10.68 -10.80
CA GLY A 72 10.14 -10.13 -11.63
C GLY A 72 10.24 -8.59 -11.62
N LEU A 73 9.65 -7.91 -10.64
CA LEU A 73 9.81 -6.46 -10.48
C LEU A 73 11.07 -6.11 -9.69
N SER A 74 11.72 -5.00 -10.06
CA SER A 74 12.72 -4.34 -9.24
C SER A 74 12.01 -3.55 -8.13
N VAL A 75 11.75 -4.19 -6.98
CA VAL A 75 10.89 -3.66 -5.92
C VAL A 75 11.63 -3.53 -4.60
N PHE A 76 11.26 -2.53 -3.82
CA PHE A 76 11.66 -2.35 -2.42
C PHE A 76 10.47 -1.93 -1.57
N GLY A 77 10.56 -2.12 -0.26
CA GLY A 77 9.51 -1.75 0.68
C GLY A 77 9.85 -0.47 1.45
N VAL A 78 8.83 0.31 1.77
CA VAL A 78 8.92 1.46 2.70
C VAL A 78 7.85 1.29 3.77
N ASP A 79 8.23 1.46 5.03
CA ASP A 79 7.27 1.42 6.13
C ASP A 79 7.63 2.45 7.22
N LEU A 80 6.62 2.87 7.96
CA LEU A 80 6.77 3.78 9.08
C LEU A 80 7.32 3.10 10.34
N SER A 81 7.08 1.78 10.49
CA SER A 81 7.39 0.99 11.68
C SER A 81 8.77 0.33 11.58
N PRO A 82 9.76 0.74 12.40
CA PRO A 82 11.04 0.04 12.50
C PRO A 82 10.89 -1.43 12.89
N GLY A 83 9.90 -1.79 13.73
CA GLY A 83 9.61 -3.14 14.12
C GLY A 83 9.19 -4.02 12.94
N MET A 84 8.27 -3.53 12.11
CA MET A 84 7.87 -4.21 10.87
C MET A 84 9.06 -4.38 9.91
N LEU A 85 9.88 -3.35 9.75
CA LEU A 85 11.06 -3.40 8.88
C LEU A 85 12.14 -4.37 9.39
N ALA A 86 12.32 -4.48 10.70
CA ALA A 86 13.24 -5.46 11.29
C ALA A 86 12.81 -6.89 10.94
N VAL A 87 11.51 -7.15 10.98
CA VAL A 87 10.93 -8.41 10.53
C VAL A 87 11.11 -8.62 9.04
N ALA A 88 10.75 -7.64 8.21
CA ALA A 88 10.88 -7.71 6.75
C ALA A 88 12.32 -8.05 6.31
N ARG A 89 13.33 -7.39 6.91
CA ARG A 89 14.74 -7.64 6.65
C ARG A 89 15.20 -9.04 7.10
N ARG A 90 14.60 -9.59 8.16
CA ARG A 90 14.87 -10.94 8.64
C ARG A 90 14.27 -12.00 7.72
N GLU A 91 13.03 -11.80 7.28
CA GLU A 91 12.29 -12.76 6.43
C GLU A 91 12.77 -12.72 4.96
N TYR A 92 13.21 -11.55 4.47
CA TYR A 92 13.61 -11.31 3.08
C TYR A 92 14.92 -10.51 2.99
N PRO A 93 16.05 -11.09 3.41
CA PRO A 93 17.34 -10.39 3.52
C PRO A 93 17.91 -9.91 2.17
N GLU A 94 17.41 -10.43 1.05
CA GLU A 94 17.79 -10.04 -0.31
C GLU A 94 17.05 -8.79 -0.81
N LEU A 95 16.00 -8.34 -0.11
CA LEU A 95 15.22 -7.20 -0.50
C LEU A 95 15.60 -5.96 0.32
N ARG A 96 15.44 -4.81 -0.30
CA ARG A 96 15.65 -3.51 0.35
C ARG A 96 14.38 -3.07 1.07
N PHE A 97 14.54 -2.58 2.31
CA PHE A 97 13.48 -2.01 3.13
C PHE A 97 13.96 -0.74 3.82
N ASP A 98 13.28 0.36 3.57
CA ASP A 98 13.60 1.68 4.09
C ASP A 98 12.52 2.17 5.07
N GLU A 99 12.94 2.93 6.08
CA GLU A 99 12.00 3.64 6.95
C GLU A 99 11.54 4.93 6.27
N GLY A 100 10.22 5.20 6.29
CA GLY A 100 9.68 6.40 5.68
C GLY A 100 8.18 6.57 5.86
N SER A 101 7.71 7.79 5.65
CA SER A 101 6.30 8.15 5.70
C SER A 101 5.75 8.42 4.30
N MET A 102 4.55 7.91 4.00
CA MET A 102 3.86 8.19 2.75
C MET A 102 3.40 9.65 2.60
N LEU A 103 3.48 10.45 3.68
CA LEU A 103 3.20 11.89 3.63
C LEU A 103 4.37 12.72 3.09
N ALA A 104 5.60 12.16 3.11
CA ALA A 104 6.81 12.80 2.61
C ALA A 104 7.84 11.70 2.30
N LEU A 105 7.86 11.25 1.05
CA LEU A 105 8.76 10.19 0.59
C LEU A 105 10.15 10.76 0.30
N ASP A 106 11.18 10.17 0.91
CA ASP A 106 12.58 10.53 0.62
C ASP A 106 13.03 9.88 -0.71
N MET A 107 12.43 10.36 -1.78
CA MET A 107 12.67 9.90 -3.15
C MET A 107 12.62 11.07 -4.12
N PRO A 108 13.43 11.06 -5.18
CA PRO A 108 13.36 12.07 -6.23
C PRO A 108 12.01 12.07 -6.95
N ASP A 109 11.66 13.21 -7.55
CA ASP A 109 10.56 13.30 -8.49
C ASP A 109 10.80 12.34 -9.67
N ASP A 110 9.74 11.81 -10.24
CA ASP A 110 9.77 10.97 -11.44
C ASP A 110 10.78 9.81 -11.36
N SER A 111 10.90 9.14 -10.22
CA SER A 111 11.90 8.09 -9.96
C SER A 111 11.33 6.67 -9.93
N LEU A 112 10.01 6.50 -9.80
CA LEU A 112 9.36 5.19 -9.67
C LEU A 112 8.51 4.87 -10.89
N ALA A 113 8.68 3.66 -11.45
CA ALA A 113 7.79 3.11 -12.48
C ALA A 113 6.45 2.64 -11.89
N GLY A 114 6.41 2.34 -10.59
CA GLY A 114 5.21 1.90 -9.93
C GLY A 114 5.23 2.05 -8.41
N ILE A 115 4.03 2.20 -7.85
CA ILE A 115 3.76 2.21 -6.40
C ILE A 115 2.68 1.18 -6.10
N VAL A 116 2.88 0.40 -5.04
CA VAL A 116 1.83 -0.42 -4.41
C VAL A 116 1.59 0.10 -3.00
N ALA A 117 0.34 0.44 -2.69
CA ALA A 117 -0.13 0.80 -1.36
C ALA A 117 -1.16 -0.23 -0.90
N TRP A 118 -0.67 -1.36 -0.36
CA TRP A 118 -1.46 -2.55 -0.08
C TRP A 118 -2.00 -2.53 1.34
N TYR A 119 -3.26 -2.11 1.50
CA TYR A 119 -3.91 -1.91 2.81
C TYR A 119 -3.12 -0.99 3.75
N SER A 120 -2.40 -0.02 3.22
CA SER A 120 -1.58 0.91 3.99
C SER A 120 -2.19 2.31 4.11
N THR A 121 -2.83 2.82 3.05
CA THR A 121 -3.54 4.11 3.10
C THR A 121 -4.75 4.10 4.03
N ILE A 122 -5.19 2.93 4.48
CA ILE A 122 -6.33 2.77 5.40
C ILE A 122 -6.09 3.37 6.78
N HIS A 123 -4.84 3.65 7.16
CA HIS A 123 -4.49 4.31 8.42
C HIS A 123 -4.39 5.83 8.30
N ILE A 124 -4.54 6.37 7.10
CA ILE A 124 -4.43 7.80 6.84
C ILE A 124 -5.82 8.45 6.96
N PRO A 125 -6.01 9.48 7.80
CA PRO A 125 -7.27 10.23 7.83
C PRO A 125 -7.62 10.83 6.47
N LEU A 126 -8.92 10.92 6.17
CA LEU A 126 -9.41 11.38 4.86
C LEU A 126 -8.80 12.72 4.43
N GLY A 127 -8.67 13.67 5.38
CA GLY A 127 -8.11 15.00 5.11
C GLY A 127 -6.62 15.01 4.74
N GLN A 128 -5.89 13.90 5.01
CA GLN A 128 -4.46 13.78 4.69
C GLN A 128 -4.20 13.00 3.40
N LEU A 129 -5.19 12.27 2.87
CA LEU A 129 -5.03 11.49 1.63
C LEU A 129 -4.63 12.33 0.40
N PRO A 130 -5.14 13.56 0.20
CA PRO A 130 -4.68 14.39 -0.91
C PRO A 130 -3.17 14.62 -0.89
N GLN A 131 -2.56 14.82 0.29
CA GLN A 131 -1.11 14.97 0.43
C GLN A 131 -0.39 13.67 0.04
N VAL A 132 -0.87 12.52 0.49
CA VAL A 132 -0.31 11.20 0.12
C VAL A 132 -0.33 11.00 -1.39
N PHE A 133 -1.45 11.30 -2.05
CA PHE A 133 -1.59 11.08 -3.49
C PHE A 133 -0.79 12.10 -4.33
N VAL A 134 -0.60 13.32 -3.84
CA VAL A 134 0.33 14.29 -4.44
C VAL A 134 1.78 13.77 -4.34
N GLU A 135 2.18 13.19 -3.20
CA GLU A 135 3.50 12.56 -3.06
C GLU A 135 3.66 11.36 -3.99
N PHE A 136 2.64 10.49 -4.10
CA PHE A 136 2.68 9.37 -5.05
C PHE A 136 2.79 9.85 -6.50
N HIS A 137 2.03 10.90 -6.86
CA HIS A 137 2.15 11.51 -8.18
C HIS A 137 3.55 12.09 -8.41
N ARG A 138 4.13 12.78 -7.42
CA ARG A 138 5.45 13.41 -7.51
C ARG A 138 6.53 12.39 -7.85
N VAL A 139 6.57 11.26 -7.13
CA VAL A 139 7.64 10.27 -7.29
C VAL A 139 7.44 9.32 -8.46
N LEU A 140 6.20 9.15 -8.98
CA LEU A 140 5.93 8.34 -10.16
C LEU A 140 6.46 9.02 -11.42
N VAL A 141 7.11 8.27 -12.31
CA VAL A 141 7.45 8.73 -13.66
C VAL A 141 6.17 9.00 -14.47
N PRO A 142 6.19 9.89 -15.50
CA PRO A 142 5.11 9.96 -16.47
C PRO A 142 4.84 8.57 -17.06
N GLY A 143 3.58 8.14 -17.03
CA GLY A 143 3.18 6.78 -17.43
C GLY A 143 3.29 5.73 -16.33
N GLY A 144 3.82 6.05 -15.15
CA GLY A 144 3.95 5.16 -14.00
C GLY A 144 2.60 4.75 -13.39
N HIS A 145 2.58 3.63 -12.72
CA HIS A 145 1.36 2.99 -12.22
C HIS A 145 1.27 3.00 -10.69
N LEU A 146 0.06 3.22 -10.17
CA LEU A 146 -0.28 3.03 -8.76
C LEU A 146 -1.30 1.90 -8.63
N LEU A 147 -1.07 0.97 -7.70
CA LEU A 147 -2.08 0.04 -7.21
C LEU A 147 -2.32 0.29 -5.73
N THR A 148 -3.58 0.57 -5.34
CA THR A 148 -3.97 0.66 -3.95
C THR A 148 -5.07 -0.34 -3.62
N ALA A 149 -4.96 -0.97 -2.42
CA ALA A 149 -5.95 -1.89 -1.87
C ALA A 149 -6.48 -1.36 -0.54
N PHE A 150 -7.79 -1.49 -0.32
CA PHE A 150 -8.44 -1.00 0.89
C PHE A 150 -9.79 -1.69 1.15
N GLN A 151 -10.26 -1.56 2.38
CA GLN A 151 -11.56 -2.05 2.84
C GLN A 151 -12.67 -1.08 2.44
N VAL A 152 -13.79 -1.62 1.90
CA VAL A 152 -14.96 -0.83 1.51
C VAL A 152 -15.86 -0.60 2.71
N GLY A 153 -16.37 0.61 2.88
CA GLY A 153 -17.33 0.99 3.91
C GLY A 153 -17.30 2.49 4.22
N ASP A 154 -18.20 2.91 5.09
CA ASP A 154 -18.37 4.32 5.44
C ASP A 154 -17.84 4.62 6.85
N GLU A 155 -17.86 3.60 7.73
CA GLU A 155 -17.46 3.75 9.12
C GLU A 155 -16.05 3.21 9.36
N PRO A 156 -15.18 3.95 10.06
CA PRO A 156 -13.88 3.43 10.46
C PRO A 156 -14.04 2.27 11.47
N LEU A 157 -13.08 1.36 11.46
CA LEU A 157 -12.92 0.36 12.50
C LEU A 157 -11.74 0.76 13.38
N ARG A 158 -12.01 1.00 14.66
CA ARG A 158 -10.96 1.20 15.66
C ARG A 158 -10.64 -0.11 16.36
N LEU A 159 -9.36 -0.44 16.42
CA LEU A 159 -8.84 -1.55 17.22
C LEU A 159 -8.00 -1.00 18.38
N GLU A 160 -8.36 -1.42 19.61
CA GLU A 160 -7.64 -1.07 20.84
C GLU A 160 -6.85 -2.26 21.40
N GLU A 161 -7.06 -3.46 20.83
CA GLU A 161 -6.35 -4.67 21.19
C GLU A 161 -6.20 -5.60 19.99
N ALA A 162 -5.02 -6.19 19.82
CA ALA A 162 -4.76 -7.29 18.90
C ALA A 162 -3.66 -8.18 19.47
N PHE A 163 -3.78 -9.50 19.28
CA PHE A 163 -2.82 -10.51 19.78
C PHE A 163 -2.49 -10.37 21.28
N GLY A 164 -3.46 -9.93 22.09
CA GLY A 164 -3.29 -9.68 23.53
C GLY A 164 -2.45 -8.44 23.89
N ARG A 165 -2.20 -7.56 22.92
CA ARG A 165 -1.48 -6.30 23.11
C ARG A 165 -2.42 -5.11 22.98
N ARG A 166 -2.23 -4.09 23.81
CA ARG A 166 -2.90 -2.79 23.63
C ARG A 166 -2.30 -2.06 22.44
N ILE A 167 -3.17 -1.55 21.58
CA ILE A 167 -2.83 -0.80 20.37
C ILE A 167 -3.81 0.36 20.19
N SER A 168 -3.52 1.22 19.23
CA SER A 168 -4.39 2.33 18.82
C SER A 168 -4.34 2.41 17.29
N LEU A 169 -5.21 1.62 16.61
CA LEU A 169 -5.27 1.58 15.15
C LEU A 169 -6.65 1.93 14.66
N ASP A 170 -6.72 2.92 13.78
CA ASP A 170 -7.90 3.24 12.99
C ASP A 170 -7.75 2.66 11.59
N PHE A 171 -8.75 1.90 11.16
CA PHE A 171 -8.89 1.37 9.81
C PHE A 171 -9.98 2.16 9.10
N HIS A 172 -9.61 3.17 8.35
CA HIS A 172 -10.54 4.01 7.60
C HIS A 172 -11.03 3.27 6.38
N ARG A 173 -12.24 2.68 6.47
CA ARG A 173 -12.94 2.13 5.32
C ARG A 173 -13.39 3.26 4.39
N ARG A 174 -13.47 3.00 3.09
CA ARG A 174 -13.80 4.03 2.11
C ARG A 174 -14.61 3.50 0.95
N GLN A 175 -15.39 4.37 0.34
CA GLN A 175 -16.07 4.05 -0.91
C GLN A 175 -15.08 4.18 -2.08
N PRO A 176 -15.09 3.23 -3.04
CA PRO A 176 -14.17 3.26 -4.19
C PRO A 176 -14.26 4.54 -5.01
N ASP A 177 -15.46 5.09 -5.19
CA ASP A 177 -15.65 6.34 -5.94
C ASP A 177 -15.06 7.56 -5.22
N GLN A 178 -15.13 7.58 -3.88
CA GLN A 178 -14.50 8.63 -3.08
C GLN A 178 -12.96 8.62 -3.27
N LEU A 179 -12.36 7.44 -3.18
CA LEU A 179 -10.91 7.32 -3.34
C LEU A 179 -10.47 7.61 -4.77
N ALA A 180 -11.25 7.17 -5.76
CA ALA A 180 -11.00 7.46 -7.17
C ALA A 180 -11.04 8.98 -7.48
N ALA A 181 -11.97 9.71 -6.88
CA ALA A 181 -12.04 11.17 -7.03
C ALA A 181 -10.82 11.88 -6.42
N LEU A 182 -10.33 11.40 -5.25
CA LEU A 182 -9.11 11.95 -4.63
C LEU A 182 -7.87 11.67 -5.47
N LEU A 183 -7.76 10.47 -6.04
CA LEU A 183 -6.68 10.10 -6.96
C LEU A 183 -6.70 10.97 -8.23
N ASP A 184 -7.88 11.15 -8.84
CA ASP A 184 -8.04 12.00 -10.03
C ASP A 184 -7.64 13.45 -9.72
N GLY A 185 -8.09 14.00 -8.59
CA GLY A 185 -7.70 15.32 -8.10
C GLY A 185 -6.20 15.50 -7.87
N ALA A 186 -5.46 14.41 -7.63
CA ALA A 186 -4.01 14.40 -7.52
C ALA A 186 -3.29 14.12 -8.86
N GLY A 187 -4.00 14.04 -9.98
CA GLY A 187 -3.42 13.75 -11.29
C GLY A 187 -3.13 12.25 -11.53
N LEU A 188 -3.77 11.36 -10.76
CA LEU A 188 -3.65 9.90 -10.87
C LEU A 188 -5.00 9.26 -11.27
N PRO A 189 -5.50 9.49 -12.51
CA PRO A 189 -6.77 8.93 -12.95
C PRO A 189 -6.80 7.40 -12.87
N VAL A 190 -7.88 6.87 -12.29
CA VAL A 190 -8.10 5.42 -12.16
C VAL A 190 -8.41 4.83 -13.54
N ARG A 191 -7.71 3.73 -13.89
CA ARG A 191 -7.82 3.01 -15.17
C ARG A 191 -8.53 1.67 -15.04
N ALA A 192 -8.41 1.03 -13.86
CA ALA A 192 -9.10 -0.23 -13.58
C ALA A 192 -9.49 -0.27 -12.10
N ARG A 193 -10.58 -0.98 -11.82
CA ARG A 193 -11.05 -1.24 -10.46
C ARG A 193 -11.55 -2.67 -10.34
N LEU A 194 -11.32 -3.26 -9.19
CA LEU A 194 -11.94 -4.49 -8.75
C LEU A 194 -12.57 -4.24 -7.38
N VAL A 195 -13.82 -4.62 -7.21
CA VAL A 195 -14.45 -4.74 -5.89
C VAL A 195 -14.87 -6.20 -5.75
N ARG A 196 -14.46 -6.84 -4.69
CA ARG A 196 -14.84 -8.22 -4.39
C ARG A 196 -15.55 -8.31 -3.06
N GLU A 197 -16.43 -9.30 -2.95
CA GLU A 197 -17.09 -9.64 -1.70
C GLU A 197 -16.07 -10.13 -0.66
N PRO A 198 -16.42 -10.00 0.65
CA PRO A 198 -15.53 -10.45 1.72
C PRO A 198 -15.34 -11.96 1.67
N ASP A 199 -14.10 -12.40 1.80
CA ASP A 199 -13.78 -13.81 1.92
C ASP A 199 -14.26 -14.39 3.26
N THR A 200 -14.56 -15.68 3.25
CA THR A 200 -14.90 -16.48 4.43
C THR A 200 -13.77 -17.47 4.75
N GLY A 201 -13.77 -18.04 5.94
CA GLY A 201 -12.77 -19.03 6.35
C GLY A 201 -11.58 -18.44 7.11
N ARG A 202 -10.34 -18.94 6.87
CA ARG A 202 -9.15 -18.62 7.68
C ARG A 202 -8.81 -17.12 7.70
N PHE A 203 -8.96 -16.44 6.57
CA PHE A 203 -8.71 -15.01 6.39
C PHE A 203 -10.00 -14.26 6.13
N ALA A 204 -11.03 -14.55 6.97
CA ALA A 204 -12.35 -13.96 6.86
C ALA A 204 -12.28 -12.42 6.98
N GLU A 205 -13.05 -11.78 6.13
CA GLU A 205 -13.18 -10.33 6.07
C GLU A 205 -14.60 -9.92 6.52
N ARG A 206 -14.73 -8.68 6.96
CA ARG A 206 -16.04 -8.16 7.44
C ARG A 206 -16.73 -7.28 6.42
N THR A 207 -15.98 -6.82 5.42
CA THR A 207 -16.47 -5.88 4.39
C THR A 207 -15.89 -6.24 3.04
N PRO A 208 -16.51 -5.81 1.92
CA PRO A 208 -15.92 -5.92 0.60
C PRO A 208 -14.54 -5.27 0.54
N GLN A 209 -13.71 -5.72 -0.38
CA GLN A 209 -12.36 -5.21 -0.61
C GLN A 209 -12.31 -4.56 -1.98
N ALA A 210 -11.62 -3.43 -2.08
CA ALA A 210 -11.46 -2.72 -3.33
C ALA A 210 -9.99 -2.54 -3.71
N PHE A 211 -9.75 -2.60 -5.00
CA PHE A 211 -8.45 -2.41 -5.63
C PHE A 211 -8.62 -1.37 -6.73
N LEU A 212 -7.84 -0.29 -6.67
CA LEU A 212 -7.82 0.72 -7.71
C LEU A 212 -6.44 0.76 -8.35
N MET A 213 -6.42 0.71 -9.67
CA MET A 213 -5.23 0.87 -10.47
C MET A 213 -5.29 2.20 -11.20
N ALA A 214 -4.40 3.12 -10.84
CA ALA A 214 -4.28 4.44 -11.42
C ALA A 214 -2.99 4.57 -12.23
N ARG A 215 -2.91 5.58 -13.08
CA ARG A 215 -1.72 5.84 -13.89
C ARG A 215 -1.45 7.34 -13.97
N LYS A 216 -0.22 7.76 -13.68
CA LYS A 216 0.23 9.11 -14.00
C LYS A 216 0.19 9.30 -15.53
N PRO A 217 -0.46 10.34 -16.07
CA PRO A 217 -0.46 10.58 -17.50
C PRO A 217 0.96 10.62 -18.05
N ALA A 218 1.19 10.05 -19.25
CA ALA A 218 2.41 10.33 -19.98
C ALA A 218 2.38 11.82 -20.32
N GLY A 219 3.44 12.55 -20.00
CA GLY A 219 3.57 13.93 -20.45
C GLY A 219 3.38 13.98 -21.96
N ASP A 220 2.78 15.06 -22.46
CA ASP A 220 2.70 15.29 -23.90
C ASP A 220 4.11 15.24 -24.47
N SER A 221 4.41 14.20 -25.25
CA SER A 221 5.63 14.19 -26.05
C SER A 221 5.49 15.34 -27.04
N PRO A 222 6.42 16.30 -27.09
CA PRO A 222 6.38 17.31 -28.14
C PRO A 222 6.42 16.60 -29.49
N SER A 223 5.41 16.88 -30.31
CA SER A 223 5.25 16.38 -31.68
C SER A 223 6.38 16.90 -32.57
#